data_f8fda1939a792dc49f6944c8b9a4856f
#
_entry.id   f8fda1939a792dc49f6944c8b9a4856f
#
_cell.length_a   1.000
_cell.length_b   1.000
_cell.length_c   1.000
_cell.angle_alpha   90.00
_cell.angle_beta   90.00
_cell.angle_gamma   90.00
#
_symmetry.space_group_name_H-M   'P 1'
#
loop_
_entity.id
_entity.type
_entity.pdbx_description
1 polymer ?
#
loop_
_entity_poly.entity_id
_entity_poly.type
_entity_poly.pdbx_seq_one_letter_code
_entity_poly.pdbx_strand_id
1 'polypeptide(L)'
;VFVEDHVELLKSLGHDVKVVNPLPRMPRYAEARRSTLAGVAKAPKRWMHNDTMTLVPRFLALPDHPYPRITAASVARKAGWVEKQLGPWRPDVIVCHTLWPAAILANRLAQRWSCPLVGVVHGYDFDVGLDLKGVGDRIRSAAASCDALVCASQRLADLVQDRGMAARRVETIPCLTDVDREWRQPVRPMKKAWKKEPIDILFPADPRRPEKRHLLALQTGEVLEERGWVVGITTLRHQPRSIVFDRMLTADVTLITSRREAGPLVARESLMCGTPVVSVDVGEVGRYLPKEWVHGDDPEALADGIEHALRHGWQSEDTVDERLAFASLEAVSQASVSYTHLT
;
A
#
# COMPACT_ATOMS: atom_id res chain seq x y z
N VAL A 1 -1.86 5.42 -5.97
CA VAL A 1 -1.12 4.38 -6.68
C VAL A 1 -1.93 3.08 -6.65
N PHE A 2 -1.85 2.19 -5.64
CA PHE A 2 -2.48 0.85 -5.69
C PHE A 2 -4.01 0.82 -5.96
N VAL A 3 -4.78 1.81 -5.51
CA VAL A 3 -6.22 1.91 -5.86
C VAL A 3 -6.40 2.30 -7.31
N GLU A 4 -5.57 3.17 -7.83
CA GLU A 4 -5.54 3.60 -9.21
C GLU A 4 -5.17 2.42 -10.13
N ASP A 5 -4.10 1.70 -9.79
CA ASP A 5 -3.66 0.51 -10.52
C ASP A 5 -4.79 -0.55 -10.57
N HIS A 6 -5.54 -0.72 -9.46
CA HIS A 6 -6.68 -1.64 -9.42
C HIS A 6 -7.86 -1.15 -10.28
N VAL A 7 -8.12 0.16 -10.33
CA VAL A 7 -9.15 0.73 -11.22
C VAL A 7 -8.78 0.48 -12.68
N GLU A 8 -7.53 0.74 -13.08
CA GLU A 8 -7.07 0.50 -14.44
C GLU A 8 -7.09 -1.01 -14.80
N LEU A 9 -6.74 -1.88 -13.84
CA LEU A 9 -6.89 -3.33 -14.01
C LEU A 9 -8.34 -3.73 -14.31
N LEU A 10 -9.29 -3.28 -13.49
CA LEU A 10 -10.71 -3.60 -13.71
C LEU A 10 -11.24 -3.08 -15.07
N LYS A 11 -10.80 -1.89 -15.47
CA LYS A 11 -11.14 -1.34 -16.80
C LYS A 11 -10.55 -2.19 -17.94
N SER A 12 -9.31 -2.66 -17.79
CA SER A 12 -8.67 -3.52 -18.78
C SER A 12 -9.38 -4.88 -18.95
N LEU A 13 -10.05 -5.33 -17.87
CA LEU A 13 -10.92 -6.51 -17.88
C LEU A 13 -12.33 -6.25 -18.45
N GLY A 14 -12.60 -5.02 -18.93
CA GLY A 14 -13.86 -4.65 -19.56
C GLY A 14 -14.95 -4.13 -18.63
N HIS A 15 -14.64 -3.86 -17.35
CA HIS A 15 -15.62 -3.34 -16.39
C HIS A 15 -15.84 -1.82 -16.54
N ASP A 16 -17.09 -1.36 -16.41
CA ASP A 16 -17.42 0.07 -16.26
C ASP A 16 -17.24 0.51 -14.80
N VAL A 17 -16.16 1.21 -14.50
CA VAL A 17 -15.77 1.59 -13.15
C VAL A 17 -16.12 3.03 -12.83
N LYS A 18 -16.75 3.27 -11.68
CA LYS A 18 -16.93 4.60 -11.09
C LYS A 18 -16.27 4.64 -9.72
N VAL A 19 -15.54 5.70 -9.44
CA VAL A 19 -14.83 5.86 -8.18
C VAL A 19 -15.60 6.79 -7.24
N VAL A 20 -15.76 6.37 -5.99
CA VAL A 20 -16.29 7.20 -4.91
C VAL A 20 -15.25 7.32 -3.81
N ASN A 21 -14.64 8.50 -3.69
CA ASN A 21 -13.61 8.78 -2.69
C ASN A 21 -14.14 9.74 -1.61
N PRO A 22 -14.69 9.24 -0.49
CA PRO A 22 -15.17 10.10 0.58
C PRO A 22 -13.99 10.80 1.27
N LEU A 23 -14.03 12.15 1.31
CA LEU A 23 -13.01 12.95 1.97
C LEU A 23 -13.60 13.78 3.11
N PRO A 24 -12.86 14.01 4.21
CA PRO A 24 -13.33 14.87 5.28
C PRO A 24 -13.48 16.32 4.81
N ARG A 25 -14.44 17.04 5.38
CA ARG A 25 -14.50 18.50 5.28
C ARG A 25 -13.36 19.09 6.10
N MET A 26 -12.47 19.81 5.43
CA MET A 26 -11.31 20.40 6.08
C MET A 26 -11.21 21.89 5.75
N PRO A 27 -10.98 22.73 6.76
CA PRO A 27 -10.63 24.13 6.52
C PRO A 27 -9.25 24.24 5.85
N ARG A 28 -9.07 25.20 4.95
CA ARG A 28 -7.81 25.39 4.23
C ARG A 28 -6.58 25.58 5.14
N TYR A 29 -6.74 26.22 6.29
CA TYR A 29 -5.64 26.41 7.25
C TYR A 29 -5.18 25.10 7.92
N ALA A 30 -6.02 24.08 7.97
CA ALA A 30 -5.65 22.79 8.54
C ALA A 30 -4.76 21.96 7.61
N GLU A 31 -4.83 22.18 6.29
CA GLU A 31 -3.93 21.55 5.31
C GLU A 31 -2.46 21.96 5.52
N ALA A 32 -2.22 23.24 5.86
CA ALA A 32 -0.88 23.76 6.07
C ALA A 32 -0.15 23.09 7.25
N ARG A 33 -0.90 22.50 8.19
CA ARG A 33 -0.35 21.83 9.37
C ARG A 33 -0.10 20.33 9.19
N ARG A 34 -0.70 19.70 8.15
CA ARG A 34 -0.59 18.26 7.91
C ARG A 34 -0.37 18.01 6.41
N SER A 35 0.87 17.77 6.03
CA SER A 35 1.26 17.54 4.63
C SER A 35 0.58 16.33 3.98
N THR A 36 0.18 15.33 4.78
CA THR A 36 -0.58 14.15 4.31
C THR A 36 -2.00 14.49 3.84
N LEU A 37 -2.49 15.68 4.15
CA LEU A 37 -3.82 16.15 3.80
C LEU A 37 -3.80 17.28 2.76
N ALA A 38 -2.63 17.52 2.14
CA ALA A 38 -2.47 18.54 1.10
C ALA A 38 -3.44 18.29 -0.07
N GLY A 39 -4.13 19.35 -0.53
CA GLY A 39 -5.09 19.27 -1.62
C GLY A 39 -6.51 18.81 -1.21
N VAL A 40 -6.68 18.19 -0.03
CA VAL A 40 -7.99 17.67 0.41
C VAL A 40 -9.07 18.76 0.46
N ALA A 41 -8.78 19.96 0.99
CA ALA A 41 -9.77 21.04 1.07
C ALA A 41 -10.21 21.57 -0.31
N LYS A 42 -9.30 21.49 -1.31
CA LYS A 42 -9.51 22.02 -2.66
C LYS A 42 -10.05 20.99 -3.65
N ALA A 43 -10.02 19.69 -3.31
CA ALA A 43 -10.46 18.64 -4.22
C ALA A 43 -11.90 18.90 -4.70
N PRO A 44 -12.18 18.87 -6.01
CA PRO A 44 -13.52 19.07 -6.55
C PRO A 44 -14.47 17.96 -6.10
N LYS A 45 -15.77 18.21 -6.10
CA LYS A 45 -16.78 17.20 -5.74
C LYS A 45 -16.92 16.09 -6.78
N ARG A 46 -16.51 16.37 -8.00
CA ARG A 46 -16.55 15.47 -9.16
C ARG A 46 -15.43 15.86 -10.13
N TRP A 47 -14.72 14.87 -10.66
CA TRP A 47 -13.77 15.06 -11.76
C TRP A 47 -13.69 13.79 -12.61
N MET A 48 -13.08 13.91 -13.79
CA MET A 48 -12.64 12.79 -14.60
C MET A 48 -11.14 12.57 -14.37
N HIS A 49 -10.73 11.33 -14.18
CA HIS A 49 -9.33 10.91 -14.09
C HIS A 49 -9.16 9.64 -14.93
N ASN A 50 -8.30 9.69 -15.95
CA ASN A 50 -8.11 8.59 -16.91
C ASN A 50 -9.46 8.00 -17.39
N ASP A 51 -10.37 8.86 -17.85
CA ASP A 51 -11.74 8.51 -18.30
C ASP A 51 -12.62 7.85 -17.22
N THR A 52 -12.18 7.86 -15.98
CA THR A 52 -12.96 7.34 -14.84
C THR A 52 -13.59 8.47 -14.05
N MET A 53 -14.93 8.42 -13.91
CA MET A 53 -15.64 9.39 -13.08
C MET A 53 -15.34 9.17 -11.60
N THR A 54 -14.80 10.20 -10.95
CA THR A 54 -14.52 10.21 -9.51
C THR A 54 -15.46 11.17 -8.78
N LEU A 55 -16.20 10.65 -7.82
CA LEU A 55 -17.07 11.42 -6.92
C LEU A 55 -16.43 11.59 -5.56
N VAL A 56 -16.51 12.79 -4.99
CA VAL A 56 -15.91 13.12 -3.69
C VAL A 56 -16.96 13.63 -2.72
N PRO A 57 -17.71 12.73 -2.07
CA PRO A 57 -18.63 13.12 -1.02
C PRO A 57 -17.86 13.64 0.20
N ARG A 58 -18.24 14.83 0.69
CA ARG A 58 -17.60 15.47 1.84
C ARG A 58 -18.33 15.13 3.13
N PHE A 59 -17.63 14.58 4.11
CA PHE A 59 -18.18 14.22 5.43
C PHE A 59 -17.50 14.98 6.57
N LEU A 60 -18.08 14.94 7.76
CA LEU A 60 -17.52 15.54 8.96
C LEU A 60 -16.67 14.50 9.70
N ALA A 61 -15.42 14.85 9.91
CA ALA A 61 -14.49 14.11 10.76
C ALA A 61 -13.53 15.10 11.40
N LEU A 62 -13.08 14.77 12.61
CA LEU A 62 -11.96 15.44 13.25
C LEU A 62 -10.72 14.53 13.19
N PRO A 63 -9.53 15.11 13.19
CA PRO A 63 -8.29 14.35 13.30
C PRO A 63 -8.30 13.42 14.50
N ASP A 64 -7.61 12.28 14.38
CA ASP A 64 -7.45 11.28 15.44
C ASP A 64 -8.77 10.63 15.93
N HIS A 65 -9.85 10.82 15.14
CA HIS A 65 -11.15 10.17 15.32
C HIS A 65 -11.81 10.30 16.71
N PRO A 66 -11.78 11.47 17.38
CA PRO A 66 -12.33 11.60 18.74
C PRO A 66 -13.84 11.33 18.80
N TYR A 67 -14.55 11.47 17.68
CA TYR A 67 -16.01 11.25 17.59
C TYR A 67 -16.37 10.29 16.45
N PRO A 68 -16.03 9.00 16.56
CA PRO A 68 -16.25 8.04 15.46
C PRO A 68 -17.74 7.85 15.12
N ARG A 69 -18.66 8.06 16.07
CA ARG A 69 -20.11 8.02 15.81
C ARG A 69 -20.57 9.15 14.89
N ILE A 70 -20.05 10.38 15.08
CA ILE A 70 -20.36 11.53 14.23
C ILE A 70 -19.80 11.32 12.83
N THR A 71 -18.56 10.86 12.72
CA THR A 71 -17.93 10.51 11.46
C THR A 71 -18.76 9.47 10.70
N ALA A 72 -19.11 8.37 11.34
CA ALA A 72 -19.92 7.30 10.75
C ALA A 72 -21.27 7.81 10.23
N ALA A 73 -22.02 8.54 11.06
CA ALA A 73 -23.32 9.11 10.67
C ALA A 73 -23.19 10.11 9.50
N SER A 74 -22.12 10.92 9.51
CA SER A 74 -21.85 11.89 8.45
C SER A 74 -21.50 11.22 7.12
N VAL A 75 -20.72 10.16 7.14
CA VAL A 75 -20.36 9.38 5.95
C VAL A 75 -21.59 8.66 5.40
N ALA A 76 -22.36 7.96 6.24
CA ALA A 76 -23.57 7.25 5.84
C ALA A 76 -24.60 8.14 5.13
N ARG A 77 -24.77 9.38 5.59
CA ARG A 77 -25.69 10.36 4.97
C ARG A 77 -25.31 10.76 3.54
N LYS A 78 -24.09 10.41 3.07
CA LYS A 78 -23.66 10.73 1.71
C LYS A 78 -24.21 9.77 0.64
N ALA A 79 -24.80 8.64 1.02
CA ALA A 79 -25.35 7.68 0.08
C ALA A 79 -26.33 8.33 -0.91
N GLY A 80 -27.32 9.08 -0.44
CA GLY A 80 -28.29 9.75 -1.32
C GLY A 80 -27.66 10.79 -2.24
N TRP A 81 -26.57 11.45 -1.83
CA TRP A 81 -25.84 12.35 -2.72
C TRP A 81 -25.11 11.56 -3.82
N VAL A 82 -24.46 10.44 -3.48
CA VAL A 82 -23.77 9.57 -4.45
C VAL A 82 -24.76 9.04 -5.46
N GLU A 83 -25.91 8.51 -5.02
CA GLU A 83 -26.99 8.03 -5.92
C GLU A 83 -27.44 9.11 -6.90
N LYS A 84 -27.66 10.33 -6.38
CA LYS A 84 -28.06 11.46 -7.24
C LYS A 84 -27.01 11.80 -8.31
N GLN A 85 -25.71 11.67 -7.97
CA GLN A 85 -24.62 11.95 -8.92
C GLN A 85 -24.48 10.87 -9.98
N LEU A 86 -24.73 9.61 -9.64
CA LEU A 86 -24.64 8.46 -10.53
C LEU A 86 -25.90 8.31 -11.44
N GLY A 87 -27.01 8.94 -11.05
CA GLY A 87 -28.26 8.84 -11.81
C GLY A 87 -28.81 7.41 -11.86
N PRO A 88 -29.12 6.88 -13.05
CA PRO A 88 -29.66 5.52 -13.21
C PRO A 88 -28.58 4.42 -13.14
N TRP A 89 -27.30 4.78 -13.20
CA TRP A 89 -26.20 3.80 -13.15
C TRP A 89 -26.17 3.06 -11.80
N ARG A 90 -26.03 1.74 -11.85
CA ARG A 90 -25.90 0.89 -10.67
C ARG A 90 -24.75 -0.09 -10.85
N PRO A 91 -23.96 -0.37 -9.81
CA PRO A 91 -22.91 -1.36 -9.86
C PRO A 91 -23.49 -2.77 -9.66
N ASP A 92 -22.87 -3.76 -10.27
CA ASP A 92 -23.07 -5.17 -9.96
C ASP A 92 -22.36 -5.56 -8.66
N VAL A 93 -21.24 -4.89 -8.33
CA VAL A 93 -20.46 -5.09 -7.12
C VAL A 93 -19.85 -3.78 -6.64
N ILE A 94 -19.72 -3.61 -5.32
CA ILE A 94 -18.98 -2.51 -4.71
C ILE A 94 -17.67 -3.05 -4.14
N VAL A 95 -16.53 -2.52 -4.60
CA VAL A 95 -15.21 -2.81 -4.03
C VAL A 95 -14.79 -1.62 -3.17
N CYS A 96 -14.61 -1.85 -1.88
CA CYS A 96 -14.31 -0.81 -0.90
C CYS A 96 -12.88 -0.94 -0.38
N HIS A 97 -11.98 -0.09 -0.87
CA HIS A 97 -10.63 0.00 -0.32
C HIS A 97 -10.63 0.72 1.03
N THR A 98 -10.10 0.05 2.05
CA THR A 98 -10.14 0.40 3.47
C THR A 98 -11.53 0.30 4.11
N LEU A 99 -11.59 -0.20 5.34
CA LEU A 99 -12.87 -0.40 6.04
C LEU A 99 -13.33 0.89 6.75
N TRP A 100 -12.40 1.63 7.35
CA TRP A 100 -12.75 2.85 8.07
C TRP A 100 -12.27 4.12 7.33
N PRO A 101 -13.15 5.10 7.12
CA PRO A 101 -14.61 5.08 7.31
C PRO A 101 -15.39 4.72 6.05
N ALA A 102 -14.72 4.36 4.93
CA ALA A 102 -15.31 4.21 3.59
C ALA A 102 -16.38 3.11 3.53
N ALA A 103 -16.16 1.97 4.20
CA ALA A 103 -17.08 0.85 4.16
C ALA A 103 -18.46 1.17 4.76
N ILE A 104 -18.58 2.20 5.60
CA ILE A 104 -19.89 2.67 6.10
C ILE A 104 -20.75 3.20 4.94
N LEU A 105 -20.16 3.97 4.04
CA LEU A 105 -20.83 4.47 2.85
C LEU A 105 -21.09 3.33 1.86
N ALA A 106 -20.08 2.51 1.63
CA ALA A 106 -20.15 1.37 0.72
C ALA A 106 -21.28 0.39 1.13
N ASN A 107 -21.33 -0.01 2.41
CA ASN A 107 -22.38 -0.87 2.93
C ASN A 107 -23.78 -0.24 2.78
N ARG A 108 -23.91 1.08 3.05
CA ARG A 108 -25.18 1.79 2.86
C ARG A 108 -25.64 1.80 1.40
N LEU A 109 -24.71 1.91 0.46
CA LEU A 109 -24.99 1.85 -0.97
C LEU A 109 -25.30 0.41 -1.42
N ALA A 110 -24.51 -0.57 -0.97
CA ALA A 110 -24.73 -1.99 -1.25
C ALA A 110 -26.14 -2.45 -0.84
N GLN A 111 -26.57 -2.08 0.38
CA GLN A 111 -27.92 -2.34 0.86
C GLN A 111 -29.02 -1.70 0.00
N ARG A 112 -28.80 -0.45 -0.46
CA ARG A 112 -29.78 0.26 -1.28
C ARG A 112 -29.90 -0.29 -2.70
N TRP A 113 -28.80 -0.79 -3.23
CA TRP A 113 -28.73 -1.30 -4.60
C TRP A 113 -28.81 -2.82 -4.67
N SER A 114 -28.90 -3.49 -3.49
CA SER A 114 -28.95 -4.95 -3.38
C SER A 114 -27.81 -5.64 -4.15
N CYS A 115 -26.60 -5.07 -4.06
CA CYS A 115 -25.40 -5.61 -4.70
C CYS A 115 -24.36 -6.06 -3.67
N PRO A 116 -23.48 -7.02 -4.00
CA PRO A 116 -22.41 -7.48 -3.14
C PRO A 116 -21.43 -6.37 -2.75
N LEU A 117 -20.84 -6.51 -1.56
CA LEU A 117 -19.80 -5.63 -1.03
C LEU A 117 -18.52 -6.42 -0.76
N VAL A 118 -17.45 -6.05 -1.44
CA VAL A 118 -16.10 -6.57 -1.20
C VAL A 118 -15.28 -5.52 -0.45
N GLY A 119 -14.76 -5.88 0.71
CA GLY A 119 -13.84 -5.04 1.48
C GLY A 119 -12.39 -5.38 1.16
N VAL A 120 -11.55 -4.39 0.84
CA VAL A 120 -10.11 -4.58 0.58
C VAL A 120 -9.30 -3.95 1.71
N VAL A 121 -8.46 -4.75 2.37
CA VAL A 121 -7.68 -4.36 3.56
C VAL A 121 -6.20 -4.22 3.20
N HIS A 122 -5.64 -3.04 3.48
CA HIS A 122 -4.26 -2.69 3.16
C HIS A 122 -3.32 -2.54 4.36
N GLY A 123 -3.76 -2.89 5.56
CA GLY A 123 -2.96 -2.88 6.79
C GLY A 123 -3.47 -1.90 7.85
N TYR A 124 -3.63 -0.61 7.56
CA TYR A 124 -3.99 0.39 8.57
C TYR A 124 -5.23 0.00 9.40
N ASP A 125 -6.28 -0.51 8.77
CA ASP A 125 -7.51 -0.92 9.46
C ASP A 125 -7.23 -1.95 10.55
N PHE A 126 -6.35 -2.93 10.28
CA PHE A 126 -6.07 -4.04 11.19
C PHE A 126 -4.89 -3.76 12.11
N ASP A 127 -3.85 -3.11 11.61
CA ASP A 127 -2.63 -2.85 12.39
C ASP A 127 -2.80 -1.69 13.40
N VAL A 128 -3.74 -0.79 13.15
CA VAL A 128 -3.97 0.42 13.96
C VAL A 128 -5.44 0.61 14.30
N GLY A 129 -6.31 0.56 13.29
CA GLY A 129 -7.71 0.93 13.41
C GLY A 129 -8.49 0.06 14.39
N LEU A 130 -8.20 -1.25 14.44
CA LEU A 130 -8.86 -2.19 15.37
C LEU A 130 -8.66 -1.82 16.85
N ASP A 131 -7.53 -1.22 17.19
CA ASP A 131 -7.17 -0.85 18.57
C ASP A 131 -7.63 0.56 18.95
N LEU A 132 -8.12 1.34 17.98
CA LEU A 132 -8.66 2.67 18.23
C LEU A 132 -10.06 2.60 18.85
N LYS A 133 -10.22 3.27 20.00
CA LYS A 133 -11.49 3.30 20.77
C LYS A 133 -12.67 3.76 19.91
N GLY A 134 -13.69 2.92 19.79
CA GLY A 134 -14.91 3.19 19.04
C GLY A 134 -14.76 3.18 17.51
N VAL A 135 -13.55 3.00 16.97
CA VAL A 135 -13.27 2.73 15.56
C VAL A 135 -13.17 1.22 15.33
N GLY A 136 -12.49 0.48 16.21
CA GLY A 136 -12.32 -0.97 16.09
C GLY A 136 -13.64 -1.71 15.94
N ASP A 137 -14.65 -1.41 16.74
CA ASP A 137 -15.98 -2.03 16.63
C ASP A 137 -16.64 -1.76 15.27
N ARG A 138 -16.36 -0.59 14.67
CA ARG A 138 -16.88 -0.25 13.35
C ARG A 138 -16.16 -0.97 12.23
N ILE A 139 -14.85 -1.17 12.38
CA ILE A 139 -14.07 -1.99 11.45
C ILE A 139 -14.56 -3.43 11.50
N ARG A 140 -14.77 -4.02 12.71
CA ARG A 140 -15.35 -5.36 12.86
C ARG A 140 -16.73 -5.47 12.22
N SER A 141 -17.59 -4.50 12.48
CA SER A 141 -18.93 -4.44 11.91
C SER A 141 -18.91 -4.28 10.39
N ALA A 142 -17.99 -3.48 9.85
CA ALA A 142 -17.79 -3.31 8.41
C ALA A 142 -17.30 -4.62 7.77
N ALA A 143 -16.32 -5.29 8.37
CA ALA A 143 -15.84 -6.59 7.91
C ALA A 143 -16.95 -7.64 7.86
N ALA A 144 -17.75 -7.72 8.91
CA ALA A 144 -18.91 -8.65 9.00
C ALA A 144 -20.01 -8.34 7.96
N SER A 145 -20.09 -7.10 7.47
CA SER A 145 -21.08 -6.70 6.46
C SER A 145 -20.61 -6.91 5.02
N CYS A 146 -19.33 -7.22 4.80
CA CYS A 146 -18.81 -7.55 3.48
C CYS A 146 -19.15 -9.01 3.11
N ASP A 147 -19.47 -9.24 1.85
CA ASP A 147 -19.65 -10.58 1.31
C ASP A 147 -18.30 -11.30 1.14
N ALA A 148 -17.25 -10.54 0.87
CA ALA A 148 -15.87 -11.00 0.91
C ALA A 148 -14.92 -9.93 1.47
N LEU A 149 -13.86 -10.38 2.14
CA LEU A 149 -12.70 -9.58 2.49
C LEU A 149 -11.50 -9.99 1.64
N VAL A 150 -10.91 -9.04 0.96
CA VAL A 150 -9.65 -9.21 0.24
C VAL A 150 -8.54 -8.60 1.10
N CYS A 151 -7.60 -9.42 1.52
CA CYS A 151 -6.44 -9.01 2.30
C CYS A 151 -5.22 -8.88 1.38
N ALA A 152 -4.52 -7.75 1.45
CA ALA A 152 -3.35 -7.48 0.59
C ALA A 152 -2.13 -8.36 0.93
N SER A 153 -2.21 -9.21 1.95
CA SER A 153 -1.18 -10.19 2.32
C SER A 153 -1.76 -11.31 3.16
N GLN A 154 -1.09 -12.46 3.19
CA GLN A 154 -1.46 -13.59 4.05
C GLN A 154 -1.46 -13.18 5.52
N ARG A 155 -0.49 -12.40 5.98
CA ARG A 155 -0.46 -11.85 7.35
C ARG A 155 -1.75 -11.11 7.72
N LEU A 156 -2.32 -10.33 6.80
CA LEU A 156 -3.59 -9.63 7.05
C LEU A 156 -4.77 -10.59 7.08
N ALA A 157 -4.75 -11.64 6.26
CA ALA A 157 -5.77 -12.68 6.30
C ALA A 157 -5.73 -13.47 7.63
N ASP A 158 -4.53 -13.79 8.11
CA ASP A 158 -4.34 -14.46 9.40
C ASP A 158 -4.87 -13.59 10.55
N LEU A 159 -4.65 -12.27 10.51
CA LEU A 159 -5.20 -11.34 11.51
C LEU A 159 -6.74 -11.33 11.56
N VAL A 160 -7.44 -11.65 10.48
CA VAL A 160 -8.91 -11.80 10.51
C VAL A 160 -9.30 -12.93 11.46
N GLN A 161 -8.58 -14.05 11.42
CA GLN A 161 -8.80 -15.21 12.29
C GLN A 161 -8.34 -14.93 13.72
N ASP A 162 -7.10 -14.44 13.90
CA ASP A 162 -6.50 -14.18 15.21
C ASP A 162 -7.29 -13.17 16.04
N ARG A 163 -7.89 -12.17 15.38
CA ARG A 163 -8.72 -11.14 16.02
C ARG A 163 -10.20 -11.54 16.12
N GLY A 164 -10.55 -12.78 15.77
CA GLY A 164 -11.92 -13.31 15.85
C GLY A 164 -12.93 -12.48 15.05
N MET A 165 -12.53 -12.00 13.87
CA MET A 165 -13.41 -11.17 13.05
C MET A 165 -14.38 -12.03 12.25
N ALA A 166 -15.64 -11.68 12.29
CA ALA A 166 -16.65 -12.32 11.45
C ALA A 166 -16.46 -11.83 9.99
N ALA A 167 -16.10 -12.75 9.11
CA ALA A 167 -16.04 -12.54 7.67
C ALA A 167 -16.62 -13.76 6.95
N ARG A 168 -17.44 -13.53 5.93
CA ARG A 168 -18.09 -14.63 5.17
C ARG A 168 -17.07 -15.38 4.31
N ARG A 169 -16.18 -14.64 3.66
CA ARG A 169 -15.12 -15.15 2.80
C ARG A 169 -13.89 -14.28 2.98
N VAL A 170 -12.71 -14.87 3.07
CA VAL A 170 -11.44 -14.16 3.16
C VAL A 170 -10.54 -14.67 2.04
N GLU A 171 -10.03 -13.74 1.23
CA GLU A 171 -9.12 -14.03 0.14
C GLU A 171 -7.83 -13.21 0.31
N THR A 172 -6.71 -13.79 -0.08
CA THR A 172 -5.43 -13.06 -0.12
C THR A 172 -5.12 -12.70 -1.57
N ILE A 173 -5.22 -11.40 -1.88
CA ILE A 173 -4.87 -10.87 -3.19
C ILE A 173 -3.88 -9.72 -2.96
N PRO A 174 -2.60 -9.88 -3.30
CA PRO A 174 -1.61 -8.85 -3.11
C PRO A 174 -1.91 -7.63 -3.99
N CYS A 175 -1.40 -6.48 -3.59
CA CYS A 175 -1.43 -5.32 -4.47
C CYS A 175 -0.63 -5.63 -5.74
N LEU A 176 -1.19 -5.30 -6.89
CA LEU A 176 -0.52 -5.40 -8.17
C LEU A 176 0.85 -4.69 -8.08
N THR A 177 1.87 -5.37 -8.56
CA THR A 177 3.19 -4.77 -8.76
C THR A 177 3.51 -4.86 -10.23
N ASP A 178 3.55 -3.73 -10.87
CA ASP A 178 3.98 -3.61 -12.25
C ASP A 178 4.93 -2.42 -12.40
N VAL A 179 6.03 -2.70 -13.10
CA VAL A 179 7.05 -1.72 -13.45
C VAL A 179 7.16 -1.74 -14.96
N ASP A 180 7.02 -0.58 -15.60
CA ASP A 180 7.10 -0.47 -17.04
C ASP A 180 8.43 -1.05 -17.55
N ARG A 181 8.38 -1.67 -18.73
CA ARG A 181 9.49 -2.42 -19.30
C ARG A 181 10.79 -1.62 -19.40
N GLU A 182 10.69 -0.31 -19.58
CA GLU A 182 11.85 0.59 -19.66
C GLU A 182 12.65 0.67 -18.34
N TRP A 183 12.00 0.43 -17.19
CA TRP A 183 12.61 0.47 -15.86
C TRP A 183 13.08 -0.91 -15.37
N ARG A 184 12.69 -2.00 -16.04
CA ARG A 184 13.02 -3.36 -15.61
C ARG A 184 14.47 -3.72 -15.93
N GLN A 185 15.21 -4.15 -14.93
CA GLN A 185 16.59 -4.61 -15.03
C GLN A 185 16.82 -5.86 -14.17
N PRO A 186 17.71 -6.78 -14.58
CA PRO A 186 18.10 -7.89 -13.72
C PRO A 186 18.88 -7.37 -12.50
N VAL A 187 18.64 -7.94 -11.33
CA VAL A 187 19.39 -7.61 -10.12
C VAL A 187 20.83 -8.11 -10.28
N ARG A 188 21.78 -7.21 -10.20
CA ARG A 188 23.20 -7.45 -10.42
C ARG A 188 23.99 -7.18 -9.15
N PRO A 189 25.12 -7.88 -8.93
CA PRO A 189 26.07 -7.48 -7.91
C PRO A 189 26.70 -6.14 -8.25
N MET A 190 27.10 -5.42 -7.22
CA MET A 190 27.76 -4.13 -7.38
C MET A 190 29.12 -4.31 -8.08
N LYS A 191 29.36 -3.56 -9.17
CA LYS A 191 30.64 -3.57 -9.89
C LYS A 191 31.68 -2.63 -9.32
N LYS A 192 31.36 -1.88 -8.26
CA LYS A 192 32.25 -0.90 -7.65
C LYS A 192 33.41 -1.57 -6.92
N ALA A 193 34.54 -0.90 -6.89
CA ALA A 193 35.67 -1.35 -6.09
C ALA A 193 35.25 -1.36 -4.62
N TRP A 194 35.35 -2.56 -4.00
CA TRP A 194 34.94 -2.78 -2.61
C TRP A 194 35.48 -1.70 -1.67
N LYS A 195 34.60 -0.98 -0.99
CA LYS A 195 34.88 0.12 -0.05
C LYS A 195 35.69 1.32 -0.60
N LYS A 196 35.91 1.39 -1.90
CA LYS A 196 36.64 2.51 -2.53
C LYS A 196 35.74 3.59 -3.14
N GLU A 197 34.50 3.23 -3.46
CA GLU A 197 33.51 4.12 -4.04
C GLU A 197 32.33 4.29 -3.09
N PRO A 198 31.68 5.47 -3.07
CA PRO A 198 30.47 5.69 -2.29
C PRO A 198 29.37 4.74 -2.70
N ILE A 199 28.58 4.29 -1.72
CA ILE A 199 27.33 3.57 -1.95
C ILE A 199 26.14 4.49 -1.72
N ASP A 200 25.13 4.42 -2.59
CA ASP A 200 23.85 5.11 -2.43
C ASP A 200 22.79 4.12 -1.93
N ILE A 201 22.38 4.31 -0.68
CA ILE A 201 21.31 3.55 -0.04
C ILE A 201 20.01 4.31 -0.25
N LEU A 202 19.07 3.69 -0.97
CA LEU A 202 17.74 4.25 -1.14
C LEU A 202 16.86 3.90 0.07
N PHE A 203 16.44 4.92 0.83
CA PHE A 203 15.35 4.81 1.79
C PHE A 203 14.03 5.23 1.12
N PRO A 204 13.16 4.30 0.68
CA PRO A 204 12.08 4.58 -0.26
C PRO A 204 10.82 5.14 0.44
N ALA A 205 10.99 6.06 1.41
CA ALA A 205 9.90 6.62 2.18
C ALA A 205 10.15 8.07 2.64
N ASP A 206 9.08 8.73 3.11
CA ASP A 206 9.20 10.02 3.81
C ASP A 206 9.80 9.78 5.22
N PRO A 207 10.99 10.36 5.53
CA PRO A 207 11.68 10.15 6.79
C PRO A 207 10.90 10.64 8.02
N ARG A 208 9.88 11.49 7.84
CA ARG A 208 9.02 12.00 8.91
C ARG A 208 7.93 11.03 9.33
N ARG A 209 7.78 9.91 8.66
CA ARG A 209 6.83 8.87 9.00
C ARG A 209 7.44 7.93 10.04
N PRO A 210 6.99 7.97 11.33
CA PRO A 210 7.63 7.21 12.42
C PRO A 210 7.65 5.69 12.16
N GLU A 211 6.60 5.17 11.51
CA GLU A 211 6.49 3.74 11.21
C GLU A 211 7.53 3.26 10.19
N LYS A 212 8.15 4.17 9.43
CA LYS A 212 9.21 3.84 8.46
C LYS A 212 10.61 3.77 9.09
N ARG A 213 10.76 4.27 10.32
CA ARG A 213 11.98 4.17 11.15
C ARG A 213 13.25 4.63 10.43
N HIS A 214 13.23 5.84 9.88
CA HIS A 214 14.38 6.43 9.21
C HIS A 214 15.64 6.46 10.10
N LEU A 215 15.49 6.59 11.42
CA LEU A 215 16.62 6.54 12.36
C LEU A 215 17.37 5.20 12.27
N LEU A 216 16.66 4.08 12.12
CA LEU A 216 17.32 2.77 11.98
C LEU A 216 18.13 2.70 10.67
N ALA A 217 17.66 3.32 9.59
CA ALA A 217 18.42 3.41 8.35
C ALA A 217 19.69 4.27 8.51
N LEU A 218 19.63 5.37 9.26
CA LEU A 218 20.81 6.20 9.58
C LEU A 218 21.83 5.41 10.41
N GLN A 219 21.39 4.72 11.45
CA GLN A 219 22.24 3.88 12.28
C GLN A 219 22.92 2.75 11.47
N THR A 220 22.19 2.15 10.54
CA THR A 220 22.78 1.16 9.61
C THR A 220 23.86 1.82 8.73
N GLY A 221 23.64 3.04 8.29
CA GLY A 221 24.65 3.81 7.55
C GLY A 221 25.89 4.09 8.38
N GLU A 222 25.73 4.51 9.64
CA GLU A 222 26.83 4.74 10.57
C GLU A 222 27.68 3.47 10.77
N VAL A 223 27.06 2.31 10.94
CA VAL A 223 27.78 1.02 11.02
C VAL A 223 28.59 0.74 9.76
N LEU A 224 28.04 0.99 8.59
CA LEU A 224 28.78 0.83 7.33
C LEU A 224 29.97 1.81 7.23
N GLU A 225 29.81 3.05 7.69
CA GLU A 225 30.90 4.04 7.72
C GLU A 225 32.02 3.61 8.68
N GLU A 226 31.67 3.08 9.86
CA GLU A 226 32.64 2.50 10.80
C GLU A 226 33.42 1.31 10.19
N ARG A 227 32.75 0.55 9.28
CA ARG A 227 33.37 -0.53 8.51
C ARG A 227 34.20 -0.03 7.31
N GLY A 228 34.28 1.28 7.09
CA GLY A 228 35.10 1.95 6.07
C GLY A 228 34.41 2.17 4.73
N TRP A 229 33.07 2.12 4.67
CA TRP A 229 32.30 2.55 3.51
C TRP A 229 32.14 4.09 3.49
N VAL A 230 31.95 4.65 2.32
CA VAL A 230 31.40 6.00 2.16
C VAL A 230 29.93 5.86 1.80
N VAL A 231 29.03 6.36 2.66
CA VAL A 231 27.59 6.09 2.57
C VAL A 231 26.80 7.34 2.24
N GLY A 232 25.95 7.28 1.23
CA GLY A 232 24.89 8.24 0.97
C GLY A 232 23.52 7.60 1.21
N ILE A 233 22.61 8.27 1.92
CA ILE A 233 21.23 7.80 2.10
C ILE A 233 20.28 8.77 1.39
N THR A 234 19.66 8.29 0.30
CA THR A 234 18.66 9.01 -0.46
C THR A 234 17.25 8.70 0.04
N THR A 235 16.44 9.71 0.33
CA THR A 235 15.07 9.55 0.78
C THR A 235 14.07 9.95 -0.31
N LEU A 236 12.91 9.26 -0.37
CA LEU A 236 11.82 9.61 -1.28
C LEU A 236 10.68 10.29 -0.54
N ARG A 237 10.25 11.44 -1.04
CA ARG A 237 9.13 12.18 -0.48
C ARG A 237 8.34 12.86 -1.59
N HIS A 238 7.07 12.46 -1.77
CA HIS A 238 6.15 13.07 -2.74
C HIS A 238 6.74 13.24 -4.14
N GLN A 239 7.52 12.27 -4.58
CA GLN A 239 8.11 12.26 -5.91
C GLN A 239 7.15 11.66 -6.94
N PRO A 240 7.16 12.13 -8.19
CA PRO A 240 6.53 11.44 -9.31
C PRO A 240 7.05 9.99 -9.44
N ARG A 241 6.21 9.09 -9.94
CA ARG A 241 6.55 7.66 -10.06
C ARG A 241 7.80 7.43 -10.93
N SER A 242 7.97 8.18 -12.02
CA SER A 242 9.18 8.14 -12.85
C SER A 242 10.46 8.44 -12.05
N ILE A 243 10.44 9.46 -11.22
CA ILE A 243 11.59 9.80 -10.35
C ILE A 243 11.85 8.72 -9.32
N VAL A 244 10.79 8.05 -8.81
CA VAL A 244 10.96 6.91 -7.90
C VAL A 244 11.68 5.77 -8.60
N PHE A 245 11.29 5.42 -9.81
CA PHE A 245 11.95 4.37 -10.59
C PHE A 245 13.37 4.75 -10.99
N ASP A 246 13.62 6.00 -11.43
CA ASP A 246 14.99 6.48 -11.69
C ASP A 246 15.90 6.32 -10.47
N ARG A 247 15.37 6.63 -9.27
CA ARG A 247 16.14 6.46 -8.04
C ARG A 247 16.36 5.00 -7.69
N MET A 248 15.36 4.13 -7.94
CA MET A 248 15.54 2.69 -7.79
C MET A 248 16.59 2.13 -8.74
N LEU A 249 16.61 2.56 -10.02
CA LEU A 249 17.61 2.13 -11.00
C LEU A 249 19.04 2.56 -10.66
N THR A 250 19.20 3.72 -10.01
CA THR A 250 20.52 4.32 -9.76
C THR A 250 21.08 3.99 -8.38
N ALA A 251 20.25 3.60 -7.42
CA ALA A 251 20.69 3.22 -6.09
C ALA A 251 21.48 1.89 -6.11
N ASP A 252 22.40 1.74 -5.20
CA ASP A 252 23.18 0.51 -5.03
C ASP A 252 22.40 -0.54 -4.23
N VAL A 253 21.56 -0.09 -3.30
CA VAL A 253 20.70 -0.94 -2.49
C VAL A 253 19.49 -0.16 -1.96
N THR A 254 18.35 -0.81 -1.89
CA THR A 254 17.16 -0.26 -1.21
C THR A 254 17.08 -0.84 0.21
N LEU A 255 16.95 0.02 1.22
CA LEU A 255 16.84 -0.38 2.62
C LEU A 255 15.44 -0.12 3.17
N ILE A 256 14.79 -1.17 3.67
CA ILE A 256 13.46 -1.11 4.27
C ILE A 256 13.57 -1.38 5.77
N THR A 257 13.28 -0.37 6.58
CA THR A 257 13.33 -0.43 8.03
C THR A 257 11.95 -0.32 8.68
N SER A 258 10.88 -0.48 7.91
CA SER A 258 9.51 -0.26 8.35
C SER A 258 9.13 -1.20 9.50
N ARG A 259 8.45 -0.66 10.53
CA ARG A 259 7.90 -1.47 11.63
C ARG A 259 6.68 -2.28 11.17
N ARG A 260 5.96 -1.80 10.16
CA ARG A 260 4.71 -2.39 9.67
C ARG A 260 4.58 -2.19 8.18
N GLU A 261 4.31 -3.28 7.48
CA GLU A 261 3.93 -3.33 6.08
C GLU A 261 2.92 -4.47 5.90
N ALA A 262 2.04 -4.35 4.93
CA ALA A 262 1.26 -5.48 4.45
C ALA A 262 2.09 -6.32 3.48
N GLY A 263 2.53 -5.69 2.40
CA GLY A 263 3.49 -6.20 1.43
C GLY A 263 4.12 -4.98 0.76
N PRO A 264 5.38 -4.62 1.08
CA PRO A 264 5.96 -3.36 0.62
C PRO A 264 6.16 -3.35 -0.89
N LEU A 265 5.27 -2.62 -1.61
CA LEU A 265 5.36 -2.43 -3.07
C LEU A 265 6.75 -1.97 -3.50
N VAL A 266 7.31 -1.02 -2.76
CA VAL A 266 8.63 -0.44 -3.05
C VAL A 266 9.76 -1.47 -3.04
N ALA A 267 9.64 -2.57 -2.27
CA ALA A 267 10.62 -3.66 -2.32
C ALA A 267 10.55 -4.43 -3.63
N ARG A 268 9.33 -4.77 -4.05
CA ARG A 268 9.10 -5.49 -5.31
C ARG A 268 9.46 -4.63 -6.51
N GLU A 269 9.05 -3.36 -6.50
CA GLU A 269 9.41 -2.38 -7.54
C GLU A 269 10.93 -2.21 -7.66
N SER A 270 11.64 -2.13 -6.53
CA SER A 270 13.09 -2.00 -6.50
C SER A 270 13.79 -3.23 -7.11
N LEU A 271 13.33 -4.43 -6.75
CA LEU A 271 13.85 -5.68 -7.37
C LEU A 271 13.62 -5.70 -8.88
N MET A 272 12.43 -5.31 -9.35
CA MET A 272 12.13 -5.25 -10.77
C MET A 272 12.99 -4.20 -11.51
N CYS A 273 13.40 -3.14 -10.84
CA CYS A 273 14.36 -2.16 -11.33
C CYS A 273 15.83 -2.66 -11.27
N GLY A 274 16.07 -3.86 -10.79
CA GLY A 274 17.41 -4.46 -10.71
C GLY A 274 18.23 -4.05 -9.50
N THR A 275 17.61 -3.37 -8.52
CA THR A 275 18.29 -2.94 -7.29
C THR A 275 18.02 -3.92 -6.15
N PRO A 276 19.04 -4.48 -5.51
CA PRO A 276 18.87 -5.36 -4.37
C PRO A 276 18.16 -4.66 -3.21
N VAL A 277 17.43 -5.44 -2.41
CA VAL A 277 16.63 -4.93 -1.30
C VAL A 277 17.04 -5.63 0.00
N VAL A 278 17.48 -4.85 0.97
CA VAL A 278 17.69 -5.33 2.34
C VAL A 278 16.56 -4.81 3.21
N SER A 279 15.97 -5.67 4.02
CA SER A 279 14.77 -5.35 4.78
C SER A 279 14.82 -5.93 6.19
N VAL A 280 14.21 -5.21 7.13
CA VAL A 280 13.74 -5.88 8.35
C VAL A 280 12.68 -6.92 7.98
N ASP A 281 12.50 -7.95 8.82
CA ASP A 281 11.44 -8.94 8.61
C ASP A 281 10.07 -8.29 8.83
N VAL A 282 9.46 -7.85 7.73
CA VAL A 282 8.19 -7.12 7.75
C VAL A 282 7.29 -7.48 6.57
N GLY A 283 6.00 -7.61 6.83
CA GLY A 283 5.02 -7.96 5.81
C GLY A 283 5.30 -9.33 5.18
N GLU A 284 5.48 -9.37 3.88
CA GLU A 284 5.73 -10.60 3.11
C GLU A 284 7.13 -10.63 2.47
N VAL A 285 8.08 -9.81 2.96
CA VAL A 285 9.41 -9.71 2.32
C VAL A 285 10.13 -11.05 2.32
N GLY A 286 10.00 -11.86 3.38
CA GLY A 286 10.59 -13.20 3.47
C GLY A 286 10.06 -14.21 2.44
N ARG A 287 8.95 -13.89 1.74
CA ARG A 287 8.40 -14.74 0.69
C ARG A 287 9.21 -14.66 -0.60
N TYR A 288 9.84 -13.51 -0.87
CA TYR A 288 10.48 -13.24 -2.16
C TYR A 288 11.92 -12.74 -2.07
N LEU A 289 12.34 -12.16 -0.92
CA LEU A 289 13.76 -11.79 -0.74
C LEU A 289 14.61 -13.02 -0.34
N PRO A 290 15.90 -13.03 -0.73
CA PRO A 290 16.88 -13.95 -0.16
C PRO A 290 16.94 -13.84 1.36
N LYS A 291 17.18 -14.93 2.06
CA LYS A 291 17.26 -14.95 3.53
C LYS A 291 18.34 -14.03 4.07
N GLU A 292 19.42 -13.90 3.35
CA GLU A 292 20.59 -13.08 3.67
C GLU A 292 20.29 -11.57 3.54
N TRP A 293 19.11 -11.20 3.02
CA TRP A 293 18.66 -9.81 2.88
C TRP A 293 17.53 -9.46 3.84
N VAL A 294 17.09 -10.41 4.68
CA VAL A 294 16.01 -10.21 5.64
C VAL A 294 16.55 -10.39 7.07
N HIS A 295 16.45 -9.34 7.87
CA HIS A 295 17.06 -9.28 9.20
C HIS A 295 16.09 -8.78 10.27
N GLY A 296 16.54 -8.82 11.53
CA GLY A 296 15.86 -8.16 12.64
C GLY A 296 16.07 -6.64 12.64
N ASP A 297 15.61 -5.99 13.71
CA ASP A 297 15.70 -4.53 13.90
C ASP A 297 17.11 -4.08 14.39
N ASP A 298 18.15 -4.75 13.94
CA ASP A 298 19.53 -4.55 14.34
C ASP A 298 20.34 -3.88 13.22
N PRO A 299 20.93 -2.69 13.44
CA PRO A 299 21.73 -1.98 12.44
C PRO A 299 22.92 -2.78 11.92
N GLU A 300 23.59 -3.58 12.79
CA GLU A 300 24.71 -4.42 12.41
C GLU A 300 24.28 -5.52 11.44
N ALA A 301 23.19 -6.24 11.75
CA ALA A 301 22.66 -7.27 10.88
C ALA A 301 22.17 -6.69 9.52
N LEU A 302 21.57 -5.51 9.53
CA LEU A 302 21.17 -4.84 8.29
C LEU A 302 22.39 -4.42 7.46
N ALA A 303 23.48 -3.98 8.10
CA ALA A 303 24.73 -3.67 7.42
C ALA A 303 25.35 -4.93 6.81
N ASP A 304 25.33 -6.07 7.51
CA ASP A 304 25.77 -7.37 6.97
C ASP A 304 24.96 -7.75 5.71
N GLY A 305 23.65 -7.59 5.78
CA GLY A 305 22.76 -7.83 4.64
C GLY A 305 23.09 -6.92 3.45
N ILE A 306 23.37 -5.65 3.67
CA ILE A 306 23.78 -4.70 2.63
C ILE A 306 25.12 -5.14 2.02
N GLU A 307 26.12 -5.43 2.84
CA GLU A 307 27.42 -5.91 2.34
C GLU A 307 27.29 -7.20 1.54
N HIS A 308 26.41 -8.12 1.98
CA HIS A 308 26.12 -9.35 1.27
C HIS A 308 25.45 -9.07 -0.08
N ALA A 309 24.40 -8.23 -0.09
CA ALA A 309 23.68 -7.88 -1.31
C ALA A 309 24.58 -7.21 -2.36
N LEU A 310 25.42 -6.28 -1.93
CA LEU A 310 26.38 -5.57 -2.79
C LEU A 310 27.45 -6.50 -3.37
N ARG A 311 27.90 -7.49 -2.59
CA ARG A 311 28.96 -8.42 -3.00
C ARG A 311 28.44 -9.48 -3.96
N HIS A 312 27.29 -10.01 -3.69
CA HIS A 312 26.80 -11.22 -4.36
C HIS A 312 25.65 -10.98 -5.32
N GLY A 313 24.86 -9.91 -5.14
CA GLY A 313 23.65 -9.68 -5.91
C GLY A 313 22.60 -10.77 -5.69
N TRP A 314 21.77 -11.00 -6.68
CA TRP A 314 20.71 -12.02 -6.64
C TRP A 314 21.31 -13.41 -6.87
N GLN A 315 21.24 -14.27 -5.87
CA GLN A 315 21.79 -15.64 -5.90
C GLN A 315 20.72 -16.73 -5.76
N SER A 316 19.47 -16.43 -6.09
CA SER A 316 18.41 -17.45 -6.11
C SER A 316 18.44 -18.22 -7.43
N GLU A 317 18.06 -19.51 -7.39
CA GLU A 317 17.78 -20.30 -8.60
C GLU A 317 16.57 -19.72 -9.35
N ASP A 318 15.56 -19.24 -8.61
CA ASP A 318 14.41 -18.53 -9.18
C ASP A 318 14.81 -17.12 -9.61
N THR A 319 14.31 -16.67 -10.73
CA THR A 319 14.40 -15.26 -11.16
C THR A 319 13.56 -14.34 -10.27
N VAL A 320 13.81 -13.04 -10.34
CA VAL A 320 12.96 -12.04 -9.65
C VAL A 320 11.51 -12.15 -10.10
N ASP A 321 11.27 -12.32 -11.41
CA ASP A 321 9.91 -12.42 -11.96
C ASP A 321 9.19 -13.68 -11.45
N GLU A 322 9.86 -14.82 -11.33
CA GLU A 322 9.29 -16.03 -10.75
C GLU A 322 8.95 -15.85 -9.28
N ARG A 323 9.83 -15.21 -8.50
CA ARG A 323 9.56 -14.89 -7.08
C ARG A 323 8.42 -13.90 -6.88
N LEU A 324 8.21 -12.99 -7.82
CA LEU A 324 7.16 -11.98 -7.78
C LEU A 324 5.89 -12.36 -8.55
N ALA A 325 5.84 -13.53 -9.18
CA ALA A 325 4.71 -13.98 -10.01
C ALA A 325 3.35 -13.90 -9.28
N PHE A 326 3.33 -14.11 -7.96
CA PHE A 326 2.10 -14.01 -7.14
C PHE A 326 1.46 -12.62 -7.14
N ALA A 327 2.20 -11.56 -7.45
CA ALA A 327 1.76 -10.17 -7.50
C ALA A 327 1.77 -9.60 -8.92
N SER A 328 1.93 -10.46 -9.93
CA SER A 328 1.90 -10.09 -11.34
C SER A 328 0.49 -9.67 -11.79
N LEU A 329 0.43 -8.99 -12.92
CA LEU A 329 -0.83 -8.61 -13.56
C LEU A 329 -1.75 -9.81 -13.78
N GLU A 330 -1.20 -10.93 -14.26
CA GLU A 330 -1.95 -12.15 -14.53
C GLU A 330 -2.53 -12.75 -13.24
N ALA A 331 -1.72 -12.96 -12.20
CA ALA A 331 -2.14 -13.55 -10.93
C ALA A 331 -3.20 -12.67 -10.23
N VAL A 332 -2.99 -11.36 -10.18
CA VAL A 332 -3.93 -10.41 -9.56
C VAL A 332 -5.22 -10.31 -10.37
N SER A 333 -5.14 -10.36 -11.72
CA SER A 333 -6.33 -10.36 -12.58
C SER A 333 -7.18 -11.61 -12.36
N GLN A 334 -6.57 -12.80 -12.39
CA GLN A 334 -7.28 -14.06 -12.16
C GLN A 334 -7.95 -14.10 -10.78
N ALA A 335 -7.24 -13.67 -9.74
CA ALA A 335 -7.79 -13.58 -8.41
C ALA A 335 -8.92 -12.53 -8.30
N SER A 336 -8.78 -11.39 -8.99
CA SER A 336 -9.79 -10.32 -8.99
C SER A 336 -11.10 -10.73 -9.67
N VAL A 337 -11.05 -11.57 -10.69
CA VAL A 337 -12.25 -12.13 -11.34
C VAL A 337 -13.08 -12.94 -10.33
N SER A 338 -12.45 -13.64 -9.39
CA SER A 338 -13.15 -14.50 -8.44
C SER A 338 -14.16 -13.76 -7.55
N TYR A 339 -13.92 -12.51 -7.21
CA TYR A 339 -14.87 -11.72 -6.41
C TYR A 339 -15.84 -10.85 -7.24
N THR A 340 -15.55 -10.63 -8.52
CA THR A 340 -16.53 -9.97 -9.42
C THR A 340 -17.67 -10.91 -9.80
N HIS A 341 -17.50 -12.22 -9.61
CA HIS A 341 -18.52 -13.26 -9.83
C HIS A 341 -19.25 -13.67 -8.53
N LEU A 342 -19.31 -12.81 -7.52
CA LEU A 342 -20.07 -13.05 -6.27
C LEU A 342 -21.60 -12.90 -6.44
N THR A 343 -22.06 -12.70 -7.66
CA THR A 343 -23.50 -12.59 -8.02
C THR A 343 -24.15 -13.94 -8.26
#